data_1d5371ec42827f3b76ed7157c8c562ef
#
_entry.id   1d5371ec42827f3b76ed7157c8c562ef
#
_cell.length_a   1.000
_cell.length_b   1.000
_cell.length_c   1.000
_cell.angle_alpha   90.00
_cell.angle_beta   90.00
_cell.angle_gamma   90.00
#
_symmetry.space_group_name_H-M   'P 1'
#
loop_
_entity.id
_entity.type
_entity.pdbx_description
1 polymer ?
#
loop_
_entity_poly.entity_id
_entity_poly.type
_entity_poly.pdbx_seq_one_letter_code
_entity_poly.pdbx_strand_id
1 'polypeptide(L)'
;MIAGTAVALAIACLIFVGKAEAAGSAVALETPLIDQGNERSLQRGARAFVNNCMGCHSAGYQRYSRMAQDIGLSEEDVENNLIFTTDDAGEPTKVGALMTNNMTTEYGKQAFGVVPPDLSLTARSRGVDWIYTFLKSYYVDPGITTTGVNNLVYPGTAMPHVLWQQQGWQTPVYGEEAHGSKPITGLSEAEGGSMTPDDYADLVADITNFLAYTADPIKQTRHRVGIIVMLFLFGLLGIAYMLKKEYWKDVV
;
A
#
# COMPACT_ATOMS: atom_id res chain seq x y z
N MET A 1 -32.40 -4.55 -35.49
CA MET A 1 -31.29 -5.49 -35.29
C MET A 1 -29.96 -4.82 -34.87
N ILE A 2 -29.71 -3.56 -35.26
CA ILE A 2 -28.43 -2.85 -34.93
C ILE A 2 -28.29 -2.49 -33.42
N ALA A 3 -29.39 -2.25 -32.71
CA ALA A 3 -29.34 -1.88 -31.29
C ALA A 3 -28.93 -3.05 -30.33
N GLY A 4 -29.25 -4.30 -30.70
CA GLY A 4 -28.91 -5.48 -29.92
C GLY A 4 -27.42 -5.83 -29.99
N THR A 5 -26.77 -5.57 -31.13
CA THR A 5 -25.35 -5.84 -31.32
C THR A 5 -24.46 -4.83 -30.57
N ALA A 6 -24.89 -3.55 -30.47
CA ALA A 6 -24.15 -2.54 -29.73
C ALA A 6 -24.16 -2.77 -28.21
N VAL A 7 -25.26 -3.27 -27.62
CA VAL A 7 -25.35 -3.62 -26.20
C VAL A 7 -24.54 -4.88 -25.90
N ALA A 8 -24.54 -5.87 -26.76
CA ALA A 8 -23.75 -7.08 -26.61
C ALA A 8 -22.24 -6.77 -26.69
N LEU A 9 -21.80 -5.86 -27.56
CA LEU A 9 -20.42 -5.41 -27.66
C LEU A 9 -19.98 -4.62 -26.41
N ALA A 10 -20.84 -3.76 -25.86
CA ALA A 10 -20.56 -3.00 -24.65
C ALA A 10 -20.42 -3.91 -23.42
N ILE A 11 -21.25 -4.95 -23.31
CA ILE A 11 -21.16 -5.96 -22.24
C ILE A 11 -19.90 -6.83 -22.41
N ALA A 12 -19.54 -7.21 -23.64
CA ALA A 12 -18.33 -7.96 -23.92
C ALA A 12 -17.06 -7.17 -23.59
N CYS A 13 -17.01 -5.84 -23.83
CA CYS A 13 -15.90 -4.99 -23.44
C CYS A 13 -15.75 -4.83 -21.92
N LEU A 14 -16.83 -4.94 -21.15
CA LEU A 14 -16.78 -4.88 -19.69
C LEU A 14 -16.22 -6.17 -19.03
N ILE A 15 -16.27 -7.29 -19.75
CA ILE A 15 -15.77 -8.60 -19.26
C ILE A 15 -14.26 -8.75 -19.52
N PHE A 16 -13.69 -8.00 -20.46
CA PHE A 16 -12.25 -8.02 -20.80
C PHE A 16 -11.42 -6.94 -20.08
N VAL A 17 -11.78 -6.58 -18.85
CA VAL A 17 -10.80 -5.88 -17.99
C VAL A 17 -9.83 -6.94 -17.47
N GLY A 18 -8.91 -7.35 -18.33
CA GLY A 18 -7.76 -8.15 -17.90
C GLY A 18 -7.03 -7.41 -16.78
N LYS A 19 -6.66 -8.12 -15.74
CA LYS A 19 -5.74 -7.58 -14.73
C LYS A 19 -4.48 -7.14 -15.49
N ALA A 20 -4.20 -5.85 -15.51
CA ALA A 20 -2.90 -5.35 -15.90
C ALA A 20 -1.92 -5.80 -14.82
N GLU A 21 -1.22 -6.90 -15.04
CA GLU A 21 -0.09 -7.26 -14.21
C GLU A 21 0.98 -6.19 -14.41
N ALA A 22 1.32 -5.49 -13.33
CA ALA A 22 2.44 -4.59 -13.33
C ALA A 22 3.70 -5.41 -13.63
N ALA A 23 4.30 -5.19 -14.79
CA ALA A 23 5.56 -5.82 -15.16
C ALA A 23 6.62 -5.47 -14.10
N GLY A 24 7.09 -6.44 -13.32
CA GLY A 24 8.16 -6.10 -12.39
C GLY A 24 8.63 -7.10 -11.35
N SER A 25 8.00 -8.23 -11.08
CA SER A 25 8.68 -9.24 -10.27
C SER A 25 8.47 -10.63 -10.83
N ALA A 26 9.57 -11.41 -10.90
CA ALA A 26 9.53 -12.84 -11.21
C ALA A 26 8.94 -13.66 -10.04
N VAL A 27 8.57 -13.01 -8.95
CA VAL A 27 8.06 -13.58 -7.70
C VAL A 27 6.55 -13.39 -7.64
N ALA A 28 5.82 -14.45 -7.32
CA ALA A 28 4.38 -14.37 -7.05
C ALA A 28 4.13 -13.49 -5.82
N LEU A 29 3.30 -12.47 -5.97
CA LEU A 29 2.94 -11.57 -4.89
C LEU A 29 1.84 -12.20 -4.02
N GLU A 30 2.00 -12.08 -2.70
CA GLU A 30 0.98 -12.47 -1.74
C GLU A 30 -0.06 -11.35 -1.59
N THR A 31 -1.34 -11.72 -1.54
CA THR A 31 -2.43 -10.75 -1.36
C THR A 31 -2.84 -10.67 0.11
N PRO A 32 -2.63 -9.53 0.80
CA PRO A 32 -3.05 -9.37 2.19
C PRO A 32 -4.56 -9.22 2.32
N LEU A 33 -5.10 -9.71 3.43
CA LEU A 33 -6.48 -9.42 3.84
C LEU A 33 -6.51 -8.07 4.55
N ILE A 34 -6.82 -7.01 3.81
CA ILE A 34 -6.90 -5.64 4.35
C ILE A 34 -8.29 -5.04 4.16
N ASP A 35 -8.70 -4.23 5.14
CA ASP A 35 -9.94 -3.46 5.10
C ASP A 35 -9.70 -2.05 5.67
N GLN A 36 -9.78 -1.05 4.80
CA GLN A 36 -9.67 0.36 5.18
C GLN A 36 -10.87 0.87 6.01
N GLY A 37 -11.93 0.08 6.18
CA GLY A 37 -13.03 0.35 7.11
C GLY A 37 -12.75 -0.19 8.52
N ASN A 38 -11.71 -0.98 8.71
CA ASN A 38 -11.31 -1.51 10.01
C ASN A 38 -10.40 -0.52 10.74
N GLU A 39 -11.00 0.38 11.53
CA GLU A 39 -10.28 1.41 12.30
C GLU A 39 -9.18 0.81 13.21
N ARG A 40 -9.44 -0.34 13.83
CA ARG A 40 -8.43 -0.98 14.71
C ARG A 40 -7.19 -1.45 13.92
N SER A 41 -7.38 -1.97 12.72
CA SER A 41 -6.27 -2.32 11.84
C SER A 41 -5.50 -1.06 11.43
N LEU A 42 -6.20 0.02 11.08
CA LEU A 42 -5.57 1.30 10.74
C LEU A 42 -4.81 1.90 11.92
N GLN A 43 -5.34 1.82 13.14
CA GLN A 43 -4.66 2.28 14.36
C GLN A 43 -3.37 1.49 14.63
N ARG A 44 -3.42 0.14 14.52
CA ARG A 44 -2.22 -0.69 14.67
C ARG A 44 -1.21 -0.41 13.55
N GLY A 45 -1.69 -0.26 12.31
CA GLY A 45 -0.86 0.10 11.15
C GLY A 45 -0.20 1.46 11.30
N ALA A 46 -0.93 2.48 11.76
CA ALA A 46 -0.40 3.82 12.05
C ALA A 46 0.70 3.76 13.11
N ARG A 47 0.45 3.05 14.21
CA ARG A 47 1.45 2.83 15.27
C ARG A 47 2.69 2.12 14.75
N ALA A 48 2.52 1.06 13.98
CA ALA A 48 3.63 0.31 13.40
C ALA A 48 4.43 1.16 12.41
N PHE A 49 3.76 1.96 11.57
CA PHE A 49 4.38 2.88 10.62
C PHE A 49 5.22 3.95 11.35
N VAL A 50 4.66 4.59 12.35
CA VAL A 50 5.37 5.64 13.11
C VAL A 50 6.59 5.07 13.82
N ASN A 51 6.47 3.89 14.42
CA ASN A 51 7.55 3.30 15.21
C ASN A 51 8.67 2.67 14.35
N ASN A 52 8.36 2.14 13.18
CA ASN A 52 9.34 1.36 12.40
C ASN A 52 9.70 1.99 11.05
N CYS A 53 8.87 2.86 10.49
CA CYS A 53 9.05 3.38 9.15
C CYS A 53 9.34 4.89 9.12
N MET A 54 8.69 5.65 10.00
CA MET A 54 8.68 7.12 9.95
C MET A 54 10.04 7.75 10.29
N GLY A 55 10.94 7.03 10.91
CA GLY A 55 12.32 7.49 11.10
C GLY A 55 13.05 7.74 9.77
N CYS A 56 12.65 7.04 8.69
CA CYS A 56 13.26 7.17 7.37
C CYS A 56 12.26 7.65 6.31
N HIS A 57 10.98 7.32 6.42
CA HIS A 57 9.96 7.59 5.41
C HIS A 57 8.91 8.58 5.92
N SER A 58 8.60 9.58 5.14
CA SER A 58 7.45 10.46 5.38
C SER A 58 6.17 9.84 4.77
N ALA A 59 5.02 10.24 5.30
CA ALA A 59 3.71 10.18 4.68
C ALA A 59 3.19 11.62 4.51
N GLY A 60 3.96 12.43 3.78
CA GLY A 60 3.85 13.89 3.76
C GLY A 60 2.58 14.45 3.11
N TYR A 61 1.72 13.60 2.51
CA TYR A 61 0.39 14.03 2.03
C TYR A 61 -0.70 13.84 3.09
N GLN A 62 -0.36 13.20 4.23
CA GLN A 62 -1.26 12.99 5.35
C GLN A 62 -0.97 13.99 6.47
N ARG A 63 -2.03 14.52 7.11
CA ARG A 63 -1.92 15.30 8.36
C ARG A 63 -2.26 14.40 9.55
N TYR A 64 -1.55 14.59 10.66
CA TYR A 64 -1.85 13.86 11.89
C TYR A 64 -3.30 14.08 12.36
N SER A 65 -3.81 15.33 12.35
CA SER A 65 -5.19 15.63 12.73
C SER A 65 -6.23 14.96 11.83
N ARG A 66 -5.96 14.89 10.51
CA ARG A 66 -6.84 14.19 9.58
C ARG A 66 -6.80 12.68 9.81
N MET A 67 -5.63 12.11 10.01
CA MET A 67 -5.48 10.70 10.35
C MET A 67 -6.21 10.38 11.65
N ALA A 68 -6.02 11.18 12.72
CA ALA A 68 -6.71 11.01 13.99
C ALA A 68 -8.24 10.86 13.79
N GLN A 69 -8.83 11.82 13.07
CA GLN A 69 -10.26 11.83 12.78
C GLN A 69 -10.72 10.59 11.98
N ASP A 70 -9.96 10.21 10.94
CA ASP A 70 -10.35 9.13 10.04
C ASP A 70 -10.22 7.73 10.67
N ILE A 71 -9.31 7.55 11.64
CA ILE A 71 -9.10 6.26 12.31
C ILE A 71 -9.64 6.21 13.73
N GLY A 72 -10.46 7.21 14.13
CA GLY A 72 -11.17 7.23 15.41
C GLY A 72 -10.28 7.41 16.63
N LEU A 73 -9.17 8.16 16.53
CA LEU A 73 -8.33 8.56 17.66
C LEU A 73 -8.59 10.03 18.03
N SER A 74 -8.39 10.36 19.29
CA SER A 74 -8.37 11.76 19.70
C SER A 74 -7.05 12.43 19.25
N GLU A 75 -7.07 13.74 19.08
CA GLU A 75 -5.84 14.50 18.77
C GLU A 75 -4.82 14.35 19.89
N GLU A 76 -5.26 14.31 21.15
CA GLU A 76 -4.41 14.09 22.32
C GLU A 76 -3.74 12.70 22.29
N ASP A 77 -4.45 11.64 21.90
CA ASP A 77 -3.88 10.31 21.75
C ASP A 77 -2.79 10.30 20.66
N VAL A 78 -3.04 11.01 19.56
CA VAL A 78 -2.05 11.11 18.47
C VAL A 78 -0.84 11.92 18.88
N GLU A 79 -1.01 13.06 19.56
CA GLU A 79 0.10 13.87 20.06
C GLU A 79 0.99 13.10 21.04
N ASN A 80 0.37 12.37 21.97
CA ASN A 80 1.11 11.66 23.02
C ASN A 80 1.75 10.35 22.54
N ASN A 81 1.21 9.70 21.48
CA ASN A 81 1.58 8.34 21.15
C ASN A 81 2.06 8.13 19.70
N LEU A 82 1.86 9.10 18.79
CA LEU A 82 2.18 8.94 17.38
C LEU A 82 3.00 10.10 16.79
N ILE A 83 3.30 11.15 17.56
CA ILE A 83 4.15 12.26 17.11
C ILE A 83 5.46 12.24 17.91
N PHE A 84 6.54 11.80 17.25
CA PHE A 84 7.88 11.74 17.83
C PHE A 84 8.88 12.64 17.10
N THR A 85 8.40 13.45 16.15
CA THR A 85 9.21 14.39 15.39
C THR A 85 9.18 15.78 16.03
N THR A 86 10.13 16.62 15.66
CA THR A 86 10.19 18.03 16.04
C THR A 86 10.05 18.89 14.79
N ASP A 87 9.63 20.14 15.01
CA ASP A 87 9.65 21.18 13.96
C ASP A 87 11.08 21.77 13.80
N ASP A 88 11.24 22.73 12.89
CA ASP A 88 12.51 23.38 12.60
C ASP A 88 13.08 24.17 13.80
N ALA A 89 12.25 24.51 14.78
CA ALA A 89 12.65 25.16 16.02
C ALA A 89 13.06 24.18 17.12
N GLY A 90 12.90 22.86 16.87
CA GLY A 90 13.16 21.80 17.85
C GLY A 90 12.00 21.55 18.82
N GLU A 91 10.85 22.20 18.61
CA GLU A 91 9.65 21.98 19.40
C GLU A 91 8.88 20.75 18.90
N PRO A 92 8.12 20.05 19.73
CA PRO A 92 7.31 18.92 19.30
C PRO A 92 6.40 19.28 18.13
N THR A 93 6.38 18.44 17.09
CA THR A 93 5.51 18.61 15.92
C THR A 93 4.03 18.65 16.36
N LYS A 94 3.28 19.62 15.88
CA LYS A 94 1.86 19.79 16.23
C LYS A 94 0.98 18.82 15.44
N VAL A 95 -0.16 18.43 16.02
CA VAL A 95 -1.14 17.52 15.39
C VAL A 95 -1.67 18.04 14.04
N GLY A 96 -1.72 19.34 13.81
CA GLY A 96 -2.09 19.91 12.51
C GLY A 96 -1.04 19.79 11.40
N ALA A 97 0.19 19.36 11.73
CA ALA A 97 1.28 19.22 10.76
C ALA A 97 1.11 18.01 9.84
N LEU A 98 1.89 17.99 8.78
CA LEU A 98 2.02 16.81 7.89
C LEU A 98 2.88 15.74 8.56
N MET A 99 2.66 14.48 8.21
CA MET A 99 3.42 13.33 8.70
C MET A 99 4.78 13.26 7.97
N THR A 100 5.65 14.20 8.27
CA THR A 100 7.01 14.27 7.73
C THR A 100 8.04 13.85 8.77
N ASN A 101 9.10 13.17 8.33
CA ASN A 101 10.24 12.84 9.18
C ASN A 101 11.26 13.98 9.21
N ASN A 102 12.23 13.88 10.12
CA ASN A 102 13.32 14.86 10.28
C ASN A 102 14.59 14.47 9.48
N MET A 103 14.55 13.42 8.65
CA MET A 103 15.71 12.98 7.87
C MET A 103 15.95 13.94 6.70
N THR A 104 17.14 14.55 6.66
CA THR A 104 17.51 15.39 5.51
C THR A 104 17.85 14.53 4.28
N THR A 105 17.66 15.10 3.09
CA THR A 105 18.02 14.47 1.81
C THR A 105 19.50 14.09 1.77
N GLU A 106 20.38 14.95 2.30
CA GLU A 106 21.82 14.75 2.35
C GLU A 106 22.20 13.57 3.23
N TYR A 107 21.61 13.50 4.43
CA TYR A 107 21.82 12.37 5.34
C TYR A 107 21.31 11.05 4.74
N GLY A 108 20.11 11.05 4.15
CA GLY A 108 19.56 9.86 3.50
C GLY A 108 20.48 9.31 2.40
N LYS A 109 21.01 10.19 1.55
CA LYS A 109 21.98 9.80 0.50
C LYS A 109 23.29 9.28 1.10
N GLN A 110 23.79 9.90 2.16
CA GLN A 110 25.03 9.47 2.81
C GLN A 110 24.89 8.12 3.50
N ALA A 111 23.77 7.90 4.21
CA ALA A 111 23.55 6.71 5.02
C ALA A 111 23.14 5.48 4.17
N PHE A 112 22.35 5.67 3.12
CA PHE A 112 21.73 4.58 2.36
C PHE A 112 22.11 4.56 0.87
N GLY A 113 22.88 5.54 0.40
CA GLY A 113 23.16 5.72 -1.03
C GLY A 113 21.99 6.28 -1.84
N VAL A 114 20.79 6.28 -1.28
CA VAL A 114 19.54 6.79 -1.88
C VAL A 114 18.72 7.53 -0.84
N VAL A 115 17.86 8.43 -1.26
CA VAL A 115 16.89 9.06 -0.36
C VAL A 115 15.72 8.13 -0.15
N PRO A 116 15.35 7.77 1.10
CA PRO A 116 14.14 7.02 1.36
C PRO A 116 12.91 7.76 0.79
N PRO A 117 12.08 7.11 -0.03
CA PRO A 117 10.94 7.76 -0.65
C PRO A 117 9.83 8.07 0.35
N ASP A 118 9.03 9.11 0.06
CA ASP A 118 7.75 9.35 0.73
C ASP A 118 6.77 8.21 0.39
N LEU A 119 6.10 7.66 1.40
CA LEU A 119 5.22 6.50 1.25
C LEU A 119 3.74 6.85 1.05
N SER A 120 3.37 8.14 1.01
CA SER A 120 1.98 8.59 0.86
C SER A 120 1.22 7.92 -0.29
N LEU A 121 1.89 7.68 -1.43
CA LEU A 121 1.26 7.13 -2.62
C LEU A 121 1.80 5.75 -3.02
N THR A 122 2.61 5.12 -2.19
CA THR A 122 3.26 3.85 -2.54
C THR A 122 2.25 2.73 -2.79
N ALA A 123 1.17 2.66 -2.02
CA ALA A 123 0.12 1.68 -2.24
C ALA A 123 -0.66 1.89 -3.56
N ARG A 124 -0.68 3.11 -4.10
CA ARG A 124 -1.25 3.37 -5.44
C ARG A 124 -0.28 3.03 -6.57
N SER A 125 0.99 3.31 -6.38
CA SER A 125 2.00 3.16 -7.44
C SER A 125 2.52 1.72 -7.56
N ARG A 126 2.66 1.01 -6.44
CA ARG A 126 3.19 -0.36 -6.40
C ARG A 126 2.12 -1.41 -6.18
N GLY A 127 1.01 -1.05 -5.53
CA GLY A 127 -0.01 -1.98 -5.09
C GLY A 127 0.21 -2.51 -3.67
N VAL A 128 -0.87 -2.95 -3.04
CA VAL A 128 -0.85 -3.48 -1.67
C VAL A 128 -0.16 -4.84 -1.59
N ASP A 129 -0.34 -5.68 -2.60
CA ASP A 129 0.28 -7.01 -2.70
C ASP A 129 1.81 -6.90 -2.76
N TRP A 130 2.31 -5.89 -3.49
CA TRP A 130 3.73 -5.59 -3.58
C TRP A 130 4.31 -5.17 -2.22
N ILE A 131 3.66 -4.25 -1.51
CA ILE A 131 4.13 -3.76 -0.20
C ILE A 131 4.16 -4.91 0.81
N TYR A 132 3.09 -5.68 0.86
CA TYR A 132 2.95 -6.82 1.76
C TYR A 132 4.05 -7.85 1.52
N THR A 133 4.22 -8.27 0.27
CA THR A 133 5.25 -9.26 -0.09
C THR A 133 6.66 -8.71 0.10
N PHE A 134 6.89 -7.42 -0.22
CA PHE A 134 8.18 -6.76 -0.01
C PHE A 134 8.60 -6.83 1.46
N LEU A 135 7.73 -6.47 2.40
CA LEU A 135 8.05 -6.48 3.83
C LEU A 135 8.28 -7.90 4.39
N LYS A 136 7.72 -8.92 3.76
CA LYS A 136 7.85 -10.34 4.17
C LYS A 136 9.03 -11.07 3.51
N SER A 137 9.61 -10.54 2.44
CA SER A 137 10.53 -11.27 1.59
C SER A 137 11.99 -10.83 1.69
N TYR A 138 12.40 -10.28 2.82
CA TYR A 138 13.79 -10.03 3.15
C TYR A 138 14.53 -11.33 3.46
N TYR A 139 15.78 -11.44 3.02
CA TYR A 139 16.65 -12.58 3.31
C TYR A 139 18.10 -12.13 3.49
N VAL A 140 18.88 -12.92 4.22
CA VAL A 140 20.31 -12.68 4.45
C VAL A 140 21.06 -12.90 3.13
N ASP A 141 21.81 -11.89 2.71
CA ASP A 141 22.65 -11.94 1.52
C ASP A 141 24.04 -11.35 1.82
N PRO A 142 25.03 -12.20 2.12
CA PRO A 142 26.38 -11.74 2.40
C PRO A 142 27.06 -10.99 1.25
N GLY A 143 26.53 -11.12 0.01
CA GLY A 143 27.00 -10.36 -1.15
C GLY A 143 26.64 -8.88 -1.10
N ILE A 144 25.63 -8.51 -0.32
CA ILE A 144 25.21 -7.12 -0.09
C ILE A 144 25.96 -6.55 1.11
N THR A 145 27.06 -5.86 0.86
CA THR A 145 27.97 -5.38 1.90
C THR A 145 27.43 -4.21 2.74
N THR A 146 26.42 -3.47 2.24
CA THR A 146 25.86 -2.29 2.91
C THR A 146 24.85 -2.63 3.99
N THR A 147 23.95 -3.57 3.73
CA THR A 147 22.86 -3.94 4.64
C THR A 147 22.94 -5.39 5.12
N GLY A 148 23.70 -6.26 4.42
CA GLY A 148 23.76 -7.69 4.69
C GLY A 148 22.50 -8.47 4.32
N VAL A 149 21.54 -7.80 3.69
CA VAL A 149 20.22 -8.36 3.30
C VAL A 149 19.86 -7.97 1.88
N ASN A 150 19.00 -8.78 1.30
CA ASN A 150 18.40 -8.54 -0.01
C ASN A 150 16.88 -8.82 0.08
N ASN A 151 16.17 -8.61 -1.02
CA ASN A 151 14.72 -8.78 -1.05
C ASN A 151 14.28 -9.48 -2.35
N LEU A 152 13.34 -10.43 -2.27
CA LEU A 152 12.87 -11.15 -3.45
C LEU A 152 12.10 -10.27 -4.43
N VAL A 153 11.29 -9.35 -3.91
CA VAL A 153 10.40 -8.49 -4.71
C VAL A 153 11.17 -7.32 -5.32
N TYR A 154 12.20 -6.85 -4.61
CA TYR A 154 13.04 -5.74 -5.06
C TYR A 154 14.53 -6.06 -4.83
N PRO A 155 15.13 -6.88 -5.69
CA PRO A 155 16.54 -7.24 -5.58
C PRO A 155 17.46 -6.03 -5.62
N GLY A 156 18.48 -6.03 -4.75
CA GLY A 156 19.41 -4.91 -4.62
C GLY A 156 18.82 -3.71 -3.85
N THR A 157 17.78 -3.90 -3.05
CA THR A 157 17.21 -2.82 -2.22
C THR A 157 18.25 -2.24 -1.25
N ALA A 158 18.32 -0.91 -1.18
CA ALA A 158 19.14 -0.21 -0.20
C ALA A 158 18.46 -0.12 1.19
N MET A 159 17.17 -0.41 1.28
CA MET A 159 16.43 -0.44 2.53
C MET A 159 16.83 -1.66 3.35
N PRO A 160 17.30 -1.48 4.60
CA PRO A 160 17.58 -2.60 5.50
C PRO A 160 16.29 -3.31 5.92
N HIS A 161 16.41 -4.51 6.45
CA HIS A 161 15.28 -5.24 7.05
C HIS A 161 14.88 -4.62 8.39
N VAL A 162 14.04 -3.58 8.36
CA VAL A 162 13.67 -2.80 9.56
C VAL A 162 12.81 -3.58 10.56
N LEU A 163 12.14 -4.64 10.13
CA LEU A 163 11.27 -5.49 10.95
C LEU A 163 11.95 -6.80 11.39
N TRP A 164 13.28 -6.88 11.32
CA TRP A 164 14.02 -8.10 11.66
C TRP A 164 13.79 -8.60 13.09
N GLN A 165 13.55 -7.70 14.03
CA GLN A 165 13.28 -8.08 15.43
C GLN A 165 11.93 -8.81 15.56
N GLN A 166 10.97 -8.46 14.73
CA GLN A 166 9.64 -9.06 14.69
C GLN A 166 9.66 -10.35 13.88
N GLN A 167 10.17 -10.30 12.65
CA GLN A 167 10.18 -11.43 11.73
C GLN A 167 11.27 -12.46 12.05
N GLY A 168 12.47 -12.01 12.37
CA GLY A 168 13.68 -12.84 12.36
C GLY A 168 14.38 -12.81 10.99
N TRP A 169 15.28 -13.75 10.79
CA TRP A 169 16.13 -13.86 9.61
C TRP A 169 15.73 -15.03 8.73
N GLN A 170 15.61 -14.81 7.44
CA GLN A 170 15.36 -15.82 6.43
C GLN A 170 16.60 -16.01 5.57
N THR A 171 16.76 -17.22 5.03
CA THR A 171 17.81 -17.55 4.06
C THR A 171 17.19 -17.97 2.73
N PRO A 172 17.87 -17.71 1.59
CA PRO A 172 17.35 -18.07 0.29
C PRO A 172 17.40 -19.59 0.08
N VAL A 173 16.32 -20.16 -0.44
CA VAL A 173 16.25 -21.55 -0.91
C VAL A 173 16.48 -21.53 -2.42
N TYR A 174 17.52 -22.25 -2.84
CA TYR A 174 17.90 -22.31 -4.25
C TYR A 174 17.29 -23.54 -4.94
N GLY A 175 16.83 -23.35 -6.16
CA GLY A 175 16.40 -24.43 -7.04
C GLY A 175 17.59 -25.11 -7.73
N GLU A 176 17.26 -26.02 -8.66
CA GLU A 176 18.26 -26.69 -9.48
C GLU A 176 18.99 -25.68 -10.40
N GLU A 177 20.28 -25.95 -10.64
CA GLU A 177 21.08 -25.08 -11.48
C GLU A 177 20.58 -25.11 -12.93
N ALA A 178 20.22 -23.93 -13.45
CA ALA A 178 19.80 -23.75 -14.82
C ALA A 178 20.62 -22.63 -15.48
N HIS A 179 21.19 -22.91 -16.63
CA HIS A 179 21.99 -21.94 -17.42
C HIS A 179 23.13 -21.26 -16.63
N GLY A 180 23.76 -21.98 -15.67
CA GLY A 180 24.91 -21.48 -14.90
C GLY A 180 24.50 -20.56 -13.72
N SER A 181 23.22 -20.49 -13.37
CA SER A 181 22.73 -19.81 -12.17
C SER A 181 21.75 -20.68 -11.39
N LYS A 182 21.74 -20.51 -10.06
CA LYS A 182 20.77 -21.15 -9.17
C LYS A 182 19.69 -20.14 -8.83
N PRO A 183 18.49 -20.28 -9.39
CA PRO A 183 17.39 -19.37 -9.08
C PRO A 183 16.96 -19.55 -7.62
N ILE A 184 16.60 -18.45 -6.95
CA ILE A 184 15.97 -18.52 -5.64
C ILE A 184 14.51 -18.93 -5.86
N THR A 185 14.10 -20.05 -5.29
CA THR A 185 12.74 -20.63 -5.42
C THR A 185 11.86 -20.30 -4.23
N GLY A 186 12.43 -19.82 -3.13
CA GLY A 186 11.72 -19.46 -1.92
C GLY A 186 12.66 -18.97 -0.83
N LEU A 187 12.11 -18.78 0.36
CA LEU A 187 12.85 -18.45 1.57
C LEU A 187 12.61 -19.53 2.62
N SER A 188 13.58 -19.71 3.53
CA SER A 188 13.40 -20.54 4.71
C SER A 188 12.34 -19.95 5.65
N GLU A 189 11.90 -20.72 6.62
CA GLU A 189 11.21 -20.14 7.78
C GLU A 189 12.14 -19.12 8.47
N ALA A 190 11.52 -18.06 9.01
CA ALA A 190 12.28 -17.03 9.71
C ALA A 190 12.69 -17.52 11.11
N GLU A 191 13.93 -17.25 11.49
CA GLU A 191 14.49 -17.65 12.79
C GLU A 191 14.88 -16.42 13.62
N GLY A 192 14.70 -16.52 14.95
CA GLY A 192 15.13 -15.51 15.90
C GLY A 192 14.23 -14.27 15.99
N GLY A 193 13.07 -14.27 15.35
CA GLY A 193 12.07 -13.23 15.51
C GLY A 193 11.29 -13.33 16.81
N SER A 194 10.70 -12.21 17.24
CA SER A 194 9.87 -12.16 18.46
C SER A 194 8.40 -12.52 18.21
N MET A 195 7.97 -12.58 16.95
CA MET A 195 6.58 -12.88 16.54
C MET A 195 6.51 -14.25 15.88
N THR A 196 5.33 -14.87 15.97
CA THR A 196 5.01 -16.02 15.12
C THR A 196 4.85 -15.58 13.67
N PRO A 197 4.97 -16.47 12.67
CA PRO A 197 4.74 -16.13 11.26
C PRO A 197 3.37 -15.49 11.01
N ASP A 198 2.32 -15.92 11.70
CA ASP A 198 0.96 -15.38 11.57
C ASP A 198 0.86 -13.98 12.18
N ASP A 199 1.40 -13.76 13.41
CA ASP A 199 1.41 -12.45 14.03
C ASP A 199 2.22 -11.42 13.21
N TYR A 200 3.32 -11.87 12.59
CA TYR A 200 4.09 -11.03 11.70
C TYR A 200 3.33 -10.71 10.41
N ALA A 201 2.63 -11.68 9.83
CA ALA A 201 1.78 -11.47 8.68
C ALA A 201 0.67 -10.45 8.97
N ASP A 202 0.05 -10.52 10.15
CA ASP A 202 -0.94 -9.55 10.61
C ASP A 202 -0.35 -8.15 10.82
N LEU A 203 0.84 -8.04 11.41
CA LEU A 203 1.55 -6.76 11.54
C LEU A 203 1.80 -6.12 10.17
N VAL A 204 2.30 -6.89 9.21
CA VAL A 204 2.57 -6.40 7.85
C VAL A 204 1.28 -6.06 7.11
N ALA A 205 0.20 -6.82 7.33
CA ALA A 205 -1.12 -6.50 6.80
C ALA A 205 -1.66 -5.18 7.36
N ASP A 206 -1.52 -4.91 8.66
CA ASP A 206 -1.91 -3.66 9.29
C ASP A 206 -1.11 -2.46 8.74
N ILE A 207 0.22 -2.60 8.59
CA ILE A 207 1.06 -1.57 7.95
C ILE A 207 0.60 -1.32 6.51
N THR A 208 0.36 -2.37 5.75
CA THR A 208 -0.09 -2.29 4.36
C THR A 208 -1.46 -1.64 4.25
N ASN A 209 -2.38 -1.95 5.17
CA ASN A 209 -3.70 -1.33 5.26
C ASN A 209 -3.61 0.16 5.56
N PHE A 210 -2.73 0.56 6.48
CA PHE A 210 -2.48 1.97 6.76
C PHE A 210 -1.89 2.71 5.55
N LEU A 211 -0.92 2.13 4.84
CA LEU A 211 -0.38 2.72 3.62
C LEU A 211 -1.40 2.76 2.47
N ALA A 212 -2.31 1.78 2.40
CA ALA A 212 -3.45 1.83 1.47
C ALA A 212 -4.42 2.97 1.82
N TYR A 213 -4.66 3.20 3.10
CA TYR A 213 -5.44 4.33 3.60
C TYR A 213 -4.75 5.66 3.26
N THR A 214 -3.47 5.86 3.55
CA THR A 214 -2.77 7.11 3.24
C THR A 214 -2.79 7.45 1.76
N ALA A 215 -2.77 6.43 0.90
CA ALA A 215 -2.82 6.60 -0.56
C ALA A 215 -4.22 6.97 -1.10
N ASP A 216 -5.29 6.69 -0.37
CA ASP A 216 -6.67 6.98 -0.74
C ASP A 216 -7.59 7.07 0.49
N PRO A 217 -7.46 8.14 1.31
CA PRO A 217 -8.22 8.28 2.56
C PRO A 217 -9.73 8.34 2.38
N ILE A 218 -10.19 8.77 1.19
CA ILE A 218 -11.62 8.92 0.89
C ILE A 218 -12.23 7.72 0.15
N LYS A 219 -11.51 6.60 0.03
CA LYS A 219 -11.95 5.42 -0.74
C LYS A 219 -13.36 4.96 -0.36
N GLN A 220 -13.63 4.83 0.94
CA GLN A 220 -14.94 4.41 1.46
C GLN A 220 -16.07 5.40 1.05
N THR A 221 -15.83 6.69 1.24
CA THR A 221 -16.77 7.74 0.86
C THR A 221 -16.98 7.77 -0.65
N ARG A 222 -15.91 7.67 -1.43
CA ARG A 222 -15.98 7.65 -2.90
C ARG A 222 -16.79 6.46 -3.41
N HIS A 223 -16.63 5.27 -2.85
CA HIS A 223 -17.45 4.10 -3.21
C HIS A 223 -18.92 4.32 -2.91
N ARG A 224 -19.24 4.82 -1.71
CA ARG A 224 -20.64 5.11 -1.31
C ARG A 224 -21.29 6.13 -2.23
N VAL A 225 -20.63 7.26 -2.46
CA VAL A 225 -21.11 8.31 -3.37
C VAL A 225 -21.22 7.77 -4.80
N GLY A 226 -20.24 6.98 -5.26
CA GLY A 226 -20.24 6.35 -6.58
C GLY A 226 -21.47 5.47 -6.81
N ILE A 227 -21.89 4.67 -5.85
CA ILE A 227 -23.10 3.85 -5.93
C ILE A 227 -24.35 4.76 -6.11
N ILE A 228 -24.48 5.82 -5.31
CA ILE A 228 -25.60 6.76 -5.39
C ILE A 228 -25.65 7.42 -6.78
N VAL A 229 -24.49 7.89 -7.28
CA VAL A 229 -24.37 8.50 -8.61
C VAL A 229 -24.76 7.51 -9.71
N MET A 230 -24.32 6.26 -9.62
CA MET A 230 -24.69 5.22 -10.60
C MET A 230 -26.18 4.95 -10.61
N LEU A 231 -26.82 4.84 -9.44
CA LEU A 231 -28.28 4.66 -9.34
C LEU A 231 -29.04 5.84 -9.96
N PHE A 232 -28.59 7.08 -9.68
CA PHE A 232 -29.16 8.27 -10.30
C PHE A 232 -29.04 8.26 -11.83
N LEU A 233 -27.84 7.92 -12.34
CA LEU A 233 -27.60 7.87 -13.79
C LEU A 233 -28.43 6.78 -14.49
N PHE A 234 -28.64 5.62 -13.86
CA PHE A 234 -29.51 4.58 -14.39
C PHE A 234 -30.97 5.05 -14.45
N GLY A 235 -31.45 5.74 -13.39
CA GLY A 235 -32.79 6.35 -13.41
C GLY A 235 -32.94 7.40 -14.51
N LEU A 236 -31.96 8.30 -14.64
CA LEU A 236 -31.92 9.32 -15.68
C LEU A 236 -31.89 8.71 -17.08
N LEU A 237 -31.08 7.65 -17.28
CA LEU A 237 -31.02 6.92 -18.54
C LEU A 237 -32.40 6.35 -18.94
N GLY A 238 -33.14 5.77 -17.96
CA GLY A 238 -34.50 5.26 -18.19
C GLY A 238 -35.46 6.36 -18.68
N ILE A 239 -35.45 7.52 -18.02
CA ILE A 239 -36.30 8.67 -18.38
C ILE A 239 -35.88 9.19 -19.74
N ALA A 240 -34.59 9.40 -20.00
CA ALA A 240 -34.08 9.87 -21.29
C ALA A 240 -34.41 8.90 -22.45
N TYR A 241 -34.34 7.59 -22.16
CA TYR A 241 -34.71 6.57 -23.15
C TYR A 241 -36.23 6.61 -23.49
N MET A 242 -37.08 6.76 -22.47
CA MET A 242 -38.53 6.92 -22.70
C MET A 242 -38.83 8.20 -23.51
N LEU A 243 -38.17 9.31 -23.15
CA LEU A 243 -38.29 10.56 -23.87
C LEU A 243 -37.83 10.43 -25.31
N LYS A 244 -36.66 9.83 -25.54
CA LYS A 244 -36.15 9.52 -26.88
C LYS A 244 -37.16 8.70 -27.68
N LYS A 245 -37.73 7.64 -27.09
CA LYS A 245 -38.71 6.77 -27.76
C LYS A 245 -39.94 7.53 -28.16
N GLU A 246 -40.43 8.48 -27.35
CA GLU A 246 -41.60 9.29 -27.66
C GLU A 246 -41.32 10.29 -28.80
N TYR A 247 -40.21 11.04 -28.75
CA TYR A 247 -39.84 12.00 -29.79
C TYR A 247 -39.51 11.36 -31.15
N TRP A 248 -39.05 10.12 -31.14
CA TRP A 248 -38.67 9.42 -32.39
C TRP A 248 -39.77 8.46 -32.88
N LYS A 249 -40.94 8.49 -32.28
CA LYS A 249 -42.06 7.61 -32.61
C LYS A 249 -42.57 7.82 -34.04
N ASP A 250 -42.58 9.07 -34.49
CA ASP A 250 -43.12 9.48 -35.81
C ASP A 250 -42.00 9.76 -36.84
N VAL A 251 -40.76 9.51 -36.49
CA VAL A 251 -39.62 9.62 -37.40
C VAL A 251 -39.31 8.24 -37.96
N VAL A 252 -39.79 7.97 -39.19
CA VAL A 252 -39.54 6.73 -39.94
C VAL A 252 -38.48 6.99 -40.99
#